data_67fcd0a89225be93057ba5595dc3fb79
#
_entry.id   67fcd0a89225be93057ba5595dc3fb79
#
_cell.length_a   1.000
_cell.length_b   1.000
_cell.length_c   1.000
_cell.angle_alpha   90.00
_cell.angle_beta   90.00
_cell.angle_gamma   90.00
#
_symmetry.space_group_name_H-M   'P 1'
#
loop_
_entity.id
_entity.type
_entity.pdbx_description
1 polymer ?
#
loop_
_entity_poly.entity_id
_entity_poly.type
_entity_poly.pdbx_seq_one_letter_code
_entity_poly.pdbx_strand_id
1 'polypeptide(L)'
;LAEEPNRFDRVIATNTSLPATGRGFMNDLRSYLLWPIFKFTIWLQGPATWEEFIGGDGFTNWIRYSTYTDNIDIGGIMQILGSVTDEERLAYEAPYPNASFKAGAQIFPYLIPSEIRKNEMAYRDVLEKWNKPFLIANSDNDPVTGNNPELVELLKRIPTAQEIVISGPGHFVQEEAGPEYSQLIIDFINEKPE
;
A
#
# COMPACT_ATOMS: atom_id res chain seq x y z
N LEU A 1 5.94 12.81 -3.19
CA LEU A 1 5.59 13.22 -4.56
C LEU A 1 4.78 14.52 -4.56
N ALA A 2 3.64 14.59 -3.87
CA ALA A 2 2.74 15.75 -3.93
C ALA A 2 3.36 17.06 -3.39
N GLU A 3 4.22 16.98 -2.40
CA GLU A 3 4.88 18.17 -1.83
C GLU A 3 6.00 18.72 -2.73
N GLU A 4 6.65 17.84 -3.51
CA GLU A 4 7.78 18.22 -4.37
C GLU A 4 7.70 17.52 -5.74
N PRO A 5 6.67 17.77 -6.55
CA PRO A 5 6.42 17.02 -7.80
C PRO A 5 7.55 17.17 -8.84
N ASN A 6 8.30 18.25 -8.77
CA ASN A 6 9.41 18.51 -9.70
C ASN A 6 10.67 17.68 -9.42
N ARG A 7 10.74 17.01 -8.27
CA ARG A 7 11.86 16.10 -7.95
C ARG A 7 11.73 14.73 -8.59
N PHE A 8 10.57 14.41 -9.14
CA PHE A 8 10.27 13.10 -9.71
C PHE A 8 10.07 13.23 -11.21
N ASP A 9 10.81 12.47 -11.98
CA ASP A 9 10.69 12.43 -13.43
C ASP A 9 9.72 11.33 -13.89
N ARG A 10 9.57 10.27 -13.10
CA ARG A 10 8.72 9.12 -13.36
C ARG A 10 8.13 8.59 -12.05
N VAL A 11 7.03 7.86 -12.13
CA VAL A 11 6.43 7.16 -10.99
C VAL A 11 6.09 5.74 -11.39
N ILE A 12 6.39 4.80 -10.52
CA ILE A 12 5.92 3.40 -10.61
C ILE A 12 5.11 3.10 -9.36
N ALA A 13 3.91 2.62 -9.54
CA ALA A 13 3.03 2.13 -8.48
C ALA A 13 2.83 0.63 -8.65
N THR A 14 3.22 -0.15 -7.65
CA THR A 14 3.16 -1.62 -7.70
C THR A 14 2.39 -2.17 -6.53
N ASN A 15 1.43 -3.04 -6.79
CA ASN A 15 0.60 -3.72 -5.80
C ASN A 15 0.10 -2.78 -4.69
N THR A 16 -0.39 -1.61 -5.11
CA THR A 16 -0.79 -0.55 -4.20
C THR A 16 -2.08 0.12 -4.66
N SER A 17 -2.67 0.86 -3.76
CA SER A 17 -3.82 1.70 -4.05
C SER A 17 -3.56 3.12 -3.59
N LEU A 18 -4.34 4.06 -4.10
CA LEU A 18 -4.36 5.40 -3.56
C LEU A 18 -5.52 5.50 -2.56
N PRO A 19 -5.27 5.68 -1.26
CA PRO A 19 -6.32 5.82 -0.26
C PRO A 19 -6.95 7.21 -0.33
N ALA A 20 -7.66 7.45 -1.41
CA ALA A 20 -8.42 8.67 -1.69
C ALA A 20 -9.75 8.26 -2.35
N THR A 21 -10.76 9.09 -2.25
CA THR A 21 -12.09 8.78 -2.80
C THR A 21 -12.28 9.27 -4.23
N GLY A 22 -11.50 10.26 -4.66
CA GLY A 22 -11.60 10.92 -5.97
C GLY A 22 -12.97 11.56 -6.25
N ARG A 23 -13.82 11.75 -5.26
CA ARG A 23 -15.26 12.06 -5.45
C ARG A 23 -15.74 13.41 -4.88
N GLY A 24 -14.84 14.30 -4.46
CA GLY A 24 -15.22 15.66 -4.07
C GLY A 24 -15.73 15.84 -2.64
N PHE A 25 -16.06 17.08 -2.31
CA PHE A 25 -16.35 17.60 -0.97
C PHE A 25 -17.28 16.75 -0.08
N MET A 26 -18.32 16.15 -0.63
CA MET A 26 -19.27 15.35 0.17
C MET A 26 -18.65 14.06 0.70
N ASN A 27 -17.75 13.44 -0.05
CA ASN A 27 -17.03 12.25 0.42
C ASN A 27 -15.90 12.59 1.38
N ASP A 28 -15.28 13.77 1.20
CA ASP A 28 -14.32 14.30 2.18
C ASP A 28 -14.98 14.51 3.54
N LEU A 29 -16.17 15.13 3.55
CA LEU A 29 -16.96 15.33 4.76
C LEU A 29 -17.37 14.01 5.40
N ARG A 30 -17.80 13.04 4.60
CA ARG A 30 -18.17 11.70 5.06
C ARG A 30 -16.96 10.98 5.68
N SER A 31 -15.81 11.00 5.03
CA SER A 31 -14.58 10.40 5.55
C SER A 31 -14.13 11.06 6.86
N TYR A 32 -14.23 12.38 6.94
CA TYR A 32 -13.93 13.12 8.15
C TYR A 32 -14.86 12.76 9.32
N LEU A 33 -16.16 12.59 9.06
CA LEU A 33 -17.15 12.23 10.09
C LEU A 33 -17.05 10.76 10.50
N LEU A 34 -16.72 9.87 9.57
CA LEU A 34 -16.64 8.44 9.84
C LEU A 34 -15.32 8.05 10.53
N TRP A 35 -14.25 8.84 10.41
CA TRP A 35 -12.98 8.53 11.03
C TRP A 35 -13.04 8.39 12.57
N PRO A 36 -13.67 9.29 13.33
CA PRO A 36 -13.86 9.09 14.77
C PRO A 36 -14.67 7.84 15.11
N ILE A 37 -15.69 7.51 14.30
CA ILE A 37 -16.50 6.30 14.48
C ILE A 37 -15.64 5.05 14.24
N PHE A 38 -14.85 5.04 13.17
CA PHE A 38 -13.92 3.95 12.87
C PHE A 38 -12.89 3.75 13.99
N LYS A 39 -12.29 4.82 14.49
CA LYS A 39 -11.38 4.76 15.66
C LYS A 39 -12.05 4.17 16.88
N PHE A 40 -13.28 4.62 17.17
CA PHE A 40 -14.06 4.08 18.29
C PHE A 40 -14.36 2.59 18.10
N THR A 41 -14.69 2.17 16.87
CA THR A 41 -14.93 0.75 16.56
C THR A 41 -13.67 -0.10 16.77
N ILE A 42 -12.51 0.36 16.31
CA ILE A 42 -11.23 -0.32 16.54
C ILE A 42 -10.94 -0.43 18.04
N TRP A 43 -11.13 0.66 18.78
CA TRP A 43 -10.95 0.65 20.23
C TRP A 43 -11.92 -0.31 20.95
N LEU A 44 -13.18 -0.33 20.55
CA LEU A 44 -14.21 -1.20 21.16
C LEU A 44 -13.94 -2.68 20.87
N GLN A 45 -13.48 -3.02 19.68
CA GLN A 45 -13.13 -4.40 19.32
C GLN A 45 -11.86 -4.88 20.02
N GLY A 46 -10.96 -3.96 20.41
CA GLY A 46 -9.70 -4.27 21.06
C GLY A 46 -8.68 -4.97 20.13
N PRO A 47 -7.66 -5.63 20.71
CA PRO A 47 -6.62 -6.29 19.94
C PRO A 47 -7.17 -7.42 19.06
N ALA A 48 -6.57 -7.61 17.89
CA ALA A 48 -6.72 -8.83 17.11
C ALA A 48 -5.54 -9.76 17.40
N THR A 49 -5.80 -11.06 17.44
CA THR A 49 -4.75 -12.07 17.49
C THR A 49 -4.09 -12.22 16.11
N TRP A 50 -2.96 -12.93 16.07
CA TRP A 50 -2.32 -13.29 14.81
C TRP A 50 -3.25 -14.11 13.91
N GLU A 51 -3.97 -15.08 14.48
CA GLU A 51 -4.91 -15.93 13.76
C GLU A 51 -6.09 -15.14 13.20
N GLU A 52 -6.60 -14.15 13.94
CA GLU A 52 -7.65 -13.25 13.46
C GLU A 52 -7.15 -12.35 12.32
N PHE A 53 -5.87 -11.90 12.38
CA PHE A 53 -5.28 -11.11 11.31
C PHE A 53 -5.15 -11.91 10.02
N ILE A 54 -4.63 -13.14 10.08
CA ILE A 54 -4.40 -13.98 8.89
C ILE A 54 -5.66 -14.63 8.34
N GLY A 55 -6.67 -14.87 9.17
CA GLY A 55 -7.88 -15.62 8.79
C GLY A 55 -9.14 -14.79 8.61
N GLY A 56 -9.10 -13.48 8.91
CA GLY A 56 -10.29 -12.65 9.03
C GLY A 56 -10.43 -11.54 8.00
N ASP A 57 -11.17 -10.49 8.41
CA ASP A 57 -11.46 -9.28 7.64
C ASP A 57 -10.20 -8.40 7.53
N GLY A 58 -9.33 -8.80 6.59
CA GLY A 58 -7.94 -8.45 6.39
C GLY A 58 -7.52 -7.06 6.91
N PHE A 59 -8.09 -5.97 6.36
CA PHE A 59 -7.62 -4.62 6.65
C PHE A 59 -7.92 -4.17 8.09
N THR A 60 -9.12 -4.42 8.61
CA THR A 60 -9.51 -4.03 9.97
C THR A 60 -8.71 -4.82 11.01
N ASN A 61 -8.54 -6.11 10.81
CA ASN A 61 -7.75 -6.95 11.71
C ASN A 61 -6.27 -6.62 11.64
N TRP A 62 -5.75 -6.22 10.47
CA TRP A 62 -4.39 -5.72 10.36
C TRP A 62 -4.17 -4.46 11.22
N ILE A 63 -5.09 -3.49 11.15
CA ILE A 63 -5.02 -2.29 12.00
C ILE A 63 -5.10 -2.66 13.49
N ARG A 64 -6.02 -3.55 13.88
CA ARG A 64 -6.17 -4.00 15.27
C ARG A 64 -4.91 -4.71 15.76
N TYR A 65 -4.43 -5.68 15.00
CA TYR A 65 -3.20 -6.41 15.32
C TYR A 65 -2.01 -5.45 15.46
N SER A 66 -1.74 -4.64 14.46
CA SER A 66 -0.60 -3.72 14.48
C SER A 66 -0.70 -2.64 15.58
N THR A 67 -1.91 -2.13 15.86
CA THR A 67 -2.10 -1.10 16.89
C THR A 67 -1.86 -1.61 18.31
N TYR A 68 -2.24 -2.87 18.59
CA TYR A 68 -2.26 -3.37 19.97
C TYR A 68 -1.19 -4.43 20.27
N THR A 69 -0.46 -4.93 19.29
CA THR A 69 0.64 -5.86 19.56
C THR A 69 1.83 -5.14 20.19
N ASP A 70 2.47 -5.79 21.16
CA ASP A 70 3.70 -5.26 21.77
C ASP A 70 4.91 -5.37 20.82
N ASN A 71 4.86 -6.33 19.88
CA ASN A 71 5.95 -6.57 18.94
C ASN A 71 5.37 -7.16 17.64
N ILE A 72 5.23 -6.34 16.62
CA ILE A 72 4.73 -6.78 15.30
C ILE A 72 5.70 -7.79 14.66
N ASP A 73 5.17 -8.92 14.17
CA ASP A 73 5.94 -9.93 13.43
C ASP A 73 6.05 -9.55 11.95
N ILE A 74 7.04 -8.72 11.63
CA ILE A 74 7.27 -8.23 10.26
C ILE A 74 7.62 -9.38 9.33
N GLY A 75 8.52 -10.27 9.74
CA GLY A 75 8.91 -11.41 8.95
C GLY A 75 7.75 -12.38 8.69
N GLY A 76 6.87 -12.59 9.69
CA GLY A 76 5.66 -13.38 9.53
C GLY A 76 4.66 -12.75 8.54
N ILE A 77 4.51 -11.43 8.54
CA ILE A 77 3.69 -10.72 7.54
C ILE A 77 4.26 -10.93 6.13
N MET A 78 5.58 -10.84 5.96
CA MET A 78 6.24 -11.11 4.68
C MET A 78 6.02 -12.54 4.20
N GLN A 79 6.05 -13.54 5.09
CA GLN A 79 5.75 -14.94 4.73
C GLN A 79 4.33 -15.15 4.23
N ILE A 80 3.34 -14.47 4.83
CA ILE A 80 1.92 -14.64 4.43
C ILE A 80 1.64 -13.98 3.08
N LEU A 81 2.22 -12.83 2.83
CA LEU A 81 1.90 -12.00 1.66
C LEU A 81 2.90 -12.13 0.52
N GLY A 82 4.08 -12.73 0.74
CA GLY A 82 5.18 -12.70 -0.21
C GLY A 82 5.94 -14.02 -0.36
N SER A 83 5.42 -15.13 0.16
CA SER A 83 6.02 -16.47 -0.03
C SER A 83 7.52 -16.57 0.32
N VAL A 84 7.99 -15.77 1.30
CA VAL A 84 9.39 -15.76 1.71
C VAL A 84 9.74 -16.99 2.56
N THR A 85 10.97 -17.47 2.45
CA THR A 85 11.51 -18.59 3.23
C THR A 85 11.73 -18.21 4.69
N ASP A 86 12.01 -19.19 5.54
CA ASP A 86 12.34 -18.94 6.96
C ASP A 86 13.63 -18.11 7.13
N GLU A 87 14.61 -18.28 6.24
CA GLU A 87 15.84 -17.51 6.24
C GLU A 87 15.58 -16.04 5.87
N GLU A 88 14.79 -15.79 4.82
CA GLU A 88 14.38 -14.45 4.40
C GLU A 88 13.50 -13.79 5.48
N ARG A 89 12.61 -14.53 6.13
CA ARG A 89 11.85 -14.07 7.28
C ARG A 89 12.76 -13.49 8.35
N LEU A 90 13.83 -14.21 8.71
CA LEU A 90 14.80 -13.74 9.70
C LEU A 90 15.56 -12.49 9.20
N ALA A 91 15.86 -12.42 7.91
CA ALA A 91 16.47 -11.24 7.30
C ALA A 91 15.56 -9.99 7.40
N TYR A 92 14.25 -10.16 7.21
CA TYR A 92 13.27 -9.06 7.42
C TYR A 92 13.15 -8.62 8.88
N GLU A 93 13.43 -9.49 9.84
CA GLU A 93 13.47 -9.13 11.28
C GLU A 93 14.81 -8.48 11.70
N ALA A 94 15.90 -8.78 11.00
CA ALA A 94 17.26 -8.38 11.39
C ALA A 94 17.47 -6.85 11.56
N PRO A 95 16.81 -5.95 10.80
CA PRO A 95 16.95 -4.50 10.99
C PRO A 95 16.37 -3.97 12.31
N TYR A 96 15.63 -4.80 13.06
CA TYR A 96 14.89 -4.39 14.25
C TYR A 96 15.47 -5.02 15.51
N PRO A 97 16.42 -4.38 16.22
CA PRO A 97 17.02 -4.94 17.44
C PRO A 97 16.03 -5.23 18.56
N ASN A 98 14.91 -4.51 18.59
CA ASN A 98 13.80 -4.73 19.52
C ASN A 98 12.51 -4.06 18.99
N ALA A 99 11.40 -4.25 19.69
CA ALA A 99 10.06 -3.77 19.29
C ALA A 99 9.99 -2.27 19.03
N SER A 100 10.78 -1.43 19.75
CA SER A 100 10.72 0.02 19.57
C SER A 100 11.20 0.49 18.19
N PHE A 101 12.04 -0.28 17.53
CA PHE A 101 12.49 -0.01 16.16
C PHE A 101 11.42 -0.33 15.11
N LYS A 102 10.39 -1.09 15.47
CA LYS A 102 9.26 -1.46 14.60
C LYS A 102 8.11 -0.45 14.62
N ALA A 103 8.21 0.62 15.38
CA ALA A 103 7.12 1.59 15.58
C ALA A 103 6.57 2.17 14.26
N GLY A 104 7.42 2.40 13.27
CA GLY A 104 7.01 2.86 11.93
C GLY A 104 6.14 1.83 11.20
N ALA A 105 6.55 0.58 11.15
CA ALA A 105 5.79 -0.51 10.56
C ALA A 105 4.46 -0.75 11.31
N GLN A 106 4.51 -0.64 12.64
CA GLN A 106 3.36 -0.84 13.51
C GLN A 106 2.25 0.21 13.31
N ILE A 107 2.60 1.49 13.17
CA ILE A 107 1.63 2.57 12.97
C ILE A 107 1.11 2.66 11.54
N PHE A 108 1.83 2.11 10.57
CA PHE A 108 1.55 2.30 9.14
C PHE A 108 0.12 1.93 8.72
N PRO A 109 -0.46 0.77 9.09
CA PRO A 109 -1.84 0.41 8.72
C PRO A 109 -2.87 1.43 9.22
N TYR A 110 -2.67 1.96 10.42
CA TYR A 110 -3.55 2.97 11.00
C TYR A 110 -3.49 4.32 10.26
N LEU A 111 -2.33 4.68 9.69
CA LEU A 111 -2.18 5.93 8.94
C LEU A 111 -2.97 5.92 7.62
N ILE A 112 -3.19 4.77 7.00
CA ILE A 112 -3.91 4.67 5.73
C ILE A 112 -5.28 5.37 5.80
N PRO A 113 -6.21 4.99 6.70
CA PRO A 113 -7.49 5.68 6.81
C PRO A 113 -7.41 7.05 7.48
N SER A 114 -6.39 7.33 8.31
CA SER A 114 -6.25 8.62 8.98
C SER A 114 -5.84 9.75 8.04
N GLU A 115 -5.15 9.44 6.96
CA GLU A 115 -4.59 10.41 6.01
C GLU A 115 -5.42 10.57 4.73
N ILE A 116 -6.63 9.98 4.67
CA ILE A 116 -7.50 10.01 3.46
C ILE A 116 -7.67 11.43 2.93
N ARG A 117 -7.93 12.41 3.79
CA ARG A 117 -8.11 13.81 3.37
C ARG A 117 -6.84 14.40 2.74
N LYS A 118 -5.70 14.13 3.33
CA LYS A 118 -4.41 14.60 2.83
C LYS A 118 -4.09 13.96 1.47
N ASN A 119 -4.37 12.67 1.35
CA ASN A 119 -4.22 11.94 0.10
C ASN A 119 -5.18 12.41 -0.98
N GLU A 120 -6.41 12.77 -0.63
CA GLU A 120 -7.40 13.36 -1.53
C GLU A 120 -6.93 14.69 -2.12
N MET A 121 -6.38 15.56 -1.27
CA MET A 121 -5.80 16.83 -1.72
C MET A 121 -4.60 16.59 -2.64
N ALA A 122 -3.70 15.69 -2.26
CA ALA A 122 -2.53 15.32 -3.05
C ALA A 122 -2.92 14.77 -4.44
N TYR A 123 -3.98 13.95 -4.49
CA TYR A 123 -4.51 13.43 -5.75
C TYR A 123 -5.01 14.56 -6.66
N ARG A 124 -5.92 15.41 -6.17
CA ARG A 124 -6.52 16.49 -6.98
C ARG A 124 -5.52 17.55 -7.42
N ASP A 125 -4.62 17.91 -6.54
CA ASP A 125 -3.70 19.02 -6.79
C ASP A 125 -2.53 18.62 -7.68
N VAL A 126 -2.12 17.37 -7.63
CA VAL A 126 -0.91 16.88 -8.30
C VAL A 126 -1.19 15.69 -9.22
N LEU A 127 -1.69 14.56 -8.70
CA LEU A 127 -1.76 13.32 -9.47
C LEU A 127 -2.77 13.38 -10.61
N GLU A 128 -3.93 13.99 -10.41
CA GLU A 128 -4.96 14.18 -11.45
C GLU A 128 -4.46 15.07 -12.62
N LYS A 129 -3.40 15.83 -12.38
CA LYS A 129 -2.76 16.73 -13.37
C LYS A 129 -1.35 16.26 -13.75
N TRP A 130 -0.96 15.07 -13.32
CA TRP A 130 0.36 14.53 -13.55
C TRP A 130 0.62 14.32 -15.04
N ASN A 131 1.70 14.89 -15.56
CA ASN A 131 2.02 14.90 -16.99
C ASN A 131 3.37 14.23 -17.31
N LYS A 132 3.99 13.59 -16.34
CA LYS A 132 5.21 12.80 -16.53
C LYS A 132 4.87 11.30 -16.55
N PRO A 133 5.75 10.42 -17.04
CA PRO A 133 5.46 8.99 -17.11
C PRO A 133 5.01 8.40 -15.76
N PHE A 134 3.93 7.63 -15.80
CA PHE A 134 3.37 6.93 -14.65
C PHE A 134 3.06 5.50 -15.04
N LEU A 135 3.65 4.53 -14.34
CA LEU A 135 3.42 3.10 -14.56
C LEU A 135 2.67 2.48 -13.38
N ILE A 136 1.62 1.76 -13.68
CA ILE A 136 0.92 0.86 -12.74
C ILE A 136 1.39 -0.56 -13.07
N ALA A 137 2.14 -1.19 -12.17
CA ALA A 137 2.71 -2.52 -12.37
C ALA A 137 2.20 -3.47 -11.29
N ASN A 138 0.95 -3.92 -11.42
CA ASN A 138 0.32 -4.79 -10.45
C ASN A 138 0.46 -6.26 -10.86
N SER A 139 0.55 -7.15 -9.86
CA SER A 139 0.49 -8.60 -10.08
C SER A 139 -0.96 -9.10 -10.06
N ASP A 140 -1.25 -10.11 -10.89
CA ASP A 140 -2.58 -10.70 -11.01
C ASP A 140 -2.94 -11.63 -9.83
N ASN A 141 -1.95 -12.09 -9.08
CA ASN A 141 -2.13 -12.99 -7.94
C ASN A 141 -1.97 -12.29 -6.58
N ASP A 142 -1.93 -10.96 -6.56
CA ASP A 142 -1.89 -10.20 -5.31
C ASP A 142 -3.22 -10.31 -4.55
N PRO A 143 -3.23 -10.88 -3.33
CA PRO A 143 -4.45 -11.03 -2.55
C PRO A 143 -5.04 -9.69 -2.05
N VAL A 144 -4.26 -8.61 -2.09
CA VAL A 144 -4.66 -7.27 -1.61
C VAL A 144 -5.25 -6.43 -2.74
N THR A 145 -4.54 -6.30 -3.86
CA THR A 145 -4.94 -5.42 -4.98
C THR A 145 -5.36 -6.17 -6.24
N GLY A 146 -4.82 -7.37 -6.49
CA GLY A 146 -5.03 -8.11 -7.74
C GLY A 146 -6.49 -8.51 -7.99
N ASN A 147 -7.24 -8.81 -6.94
CA ASN A 147 -8.66 -9.17 -7.01
C ASN A 147 -9.62 -8.00 -6.74
N ASN A 148 -9.09 -6.78 -6.58
CA ASN A 148 -9.90 -5.60 -6.27
C ASN A 148 -9.58 -4.43 -7.22
N PRO A 149 -10.15 -4.43 -8.43
CA PRO A 149 -9.88 -3.39 -9.43
C PRO A 149 -10.29 -1.98 -8.96
N GLU A 150 -11.21 -1.86 -8.00
CA GLU A 150 -11.62 -0.56 -7.46
C GLU A 150 -10.48 0.14 -6.71
N LEU A 151 -9.56 -0.62 -6.10
CA LEU A 151 -8.43 -0.06 -5.37
C LEU A 151 -7.45 0.69 -6.28
N VAL A 152 -7.33 0.27 -7.55
CA VAL A 152 -6.41 0.87 -8.52
C VAL A 152 -7.09 1.87 -9.46
N GLU A 153 -8.40 2.00 -9.38
CA GLU A 153 -9.19 2.84 -10.29
C GLU A 153 -8.75 4.32 -10.31
N LEU A 154 -8.35 4.87 -9.16
CA LEU A 154 -7.86 6.24 -9.09
C LEU A 154 -6.49 6.41 -9.76
N LEU A 155 -5.65 5.40 -9.69
CA LEU A 155 -4.34 5.40 -10.37
C LEU A 155 -4.53 5.39 -11.89
N LYS A 156 -5.50 4.66 -12.40
CA LYS A 156 -5.84 4.60 -13.84
C LYS A 156 -6.36 5.91 -14.41
N ARG A 157 -6.83 6.83 -13.57
CA ARG A 157 -7.28 8.18 -13.97
C ARG A 157 -6.15 9.18 -14.11
N ILE A 158 -4.94 8.85 -13.71
CA ILE A 158 -3.77 9.71 -13.92
C ILE A 158 -3.52 9.81 -15.43
N PRO A 159 -3.42 11.02 -16.00
CA PRO A 159 -3.43 11.22 -17.47
C PRO A 159 -2.38 10.43 -18.25
N THR A 160 -1.23 10.17 -17.62
CA THR A 160 -0.10 9.46 -18.23
C THR A 160 0.03 8.02 -17.75
N ALA A 161 -0.96 7.50 -17.03
CA ALA A 161 -0.89 6.15 -16.48
C ALA A 161 -0.89 5.09 -17.58
N GLN A 162 0.11 4.24 -17.54
CA GLN A 162 0.20 2.99 -18.29
C GLN A 162 0.04 1.83 -17.32
N GLU A 163 -0.63 0.75 -17.72
CA GLU A 163 -0.85 -0.42 -16.89
C GLU A 163 -0.14 -1.63 -17.48
N ILE A 164 0.64 -2.32 -16.65
CA ILE A 164 1.24 -3.62 -16.95
C ILE A 164 0.84 -4.58 -15.84
N VAL A 165 0.38 -5.77 -16.21
CA VAL A 165 0.09 -6.85 -15.28
C VAL A 165 1.28 -7.82 -15.25
N ILE A 166 1.80 -8.06 -14.05
CA ILE A 166 2.87 -9.04 -13.80
C ILE A 166 2.20 -10.35 -13.41
N SER A 167 2.35 -11.38 -14.23
CA SER A 167 1.64 -12.64 -14.01
C SER A 167 2.39 -13.54 -13.04
N GLY A 168 1.68 -13.99 -12.01
CA GLY A 168 2.12 -15.02 -11.08
C GLY A 168 2.48 -14.59 -9.67
N PRO A 169 3.23 -13.50 -9.42
CA PRO A 169 3.62 -13.14 -8.07
C PRO A 169 2.45 -12.66 -7.21
N GLY A 170 2.60 -12.80 -5.89
CA GLY A 170 1.69 -12.26 -4.89
C GLY A 170 1.93 -10.78 -4.61
N HIS A 171 1.69 -10.37 -3.36
CA HIS A 171 1.74 -8.95 -2.97
C HIS A 171 3.16 -8.34 -3.05
N PHE A 172 4.17 -9.09 -2.67
CA PHE A 172 5.57 -8.63 -2.70
C PHE A 172 6.27 -9.10 -3.98
N VAL A 173 5.95 -8.44 -5.08
CA VAL A 173 6.49 -8.75 -6.42
C VAL A 173 8.02 -8.88 -6.44
N GLN A 174 8.72 -8.04 -5.68
CA GLN A 174 10.18 -8.05 -5.61
C GLN A 174 10.76 -9.35 -5.07
N GLU A 175 10.00 -10.09 -4.24
CA GLU A 175 10.43 -11.39 -3.69
C GLU A 175 10.22 -12.54 -4.68
N GLU A 176 9.08 -12.51 -5.37
CA GLU A 176 8.65 -13.65 -6.19
C GLU A 176 9.03 -13.50 -7.68
N ALA A 177 9.15 -12.26 -8.18
CA ALA A 177 9.48 -11.95 -9.58
C ALA A 177 10.50 -10.79 -9.68
N GLY A 178 11.47 -10.74 -8.77
CA GLY A 178 12.46 -9.66 -8.68
C GLY A 178 13.20 -9.36 -9.98
N PRO A 179 13.75 -10.35 -10.70
CA PRO A 179 14.44 -10.14 -11.97
C PRO A 179 13.55 -9.51 -13.04
N GLU A 180 12.35 -10.04 -13.26
CA GLU A 180 11.36 -9.55 -14.23
C GLU A 180 10.90 -8.14 -13.89
N TYR A 181 10.62 -7.91 -12.61
CA TYR A 181 10.19 -6.61 -12.11
C TYR A 181 11.31 -5.57 -12.24
N SER A 182 12.56 -5.96 -11.98
CA SER A 182 13.72 -5.07 -12.16
C SER A 182 13.91 -4.70 -13.62
N GLN A 183 13.74 -5.65 -14.54
CA GLN A 183 13.85 -5.38 -15.98
C GLN A 183 12.75 -4.42 -16.45
N LEU A 184 11.51 -4.61 -15.97
CA LEU A 184 10.39 -3.72 -16.26
C LEU A 184 10.66 -2.28 -15.79
N ILE A 185 11.24 -2.12 -14.59
CA ILE A 185 11.64 -0.82 -14.07
C ILE A 185 12.71 -0.17 -14.97
N ILE A 186 13.72 -0.94 -15.37
CA ILE A 186 14.80 -0.47 -16.23
C ILE A 186 14.26 -0.01 -17.59
N ASP A 187 13.38 -0.81 -18.19
CA ASP A 187 12.77 -0.50 -19.48
C ASP A 187 11.95 0.79 -19.40
N PHE A 188 11.11 0.93 -18.37
CA PHE A 188 10.31 2.12 -18.13
C PHE A 188 11.17 3.37 -17.87
N ILE A 189 12.31 3.24 -17.18
CA ILE A 189 13.25 4.35 -16.98
C ILE A 189 13.89 4.79 -18.29
N ASN A 190 14.17 3.85 -19.17
CA ASN A 190 14.85 4.10 -20.45
C ASN A 190 13.89 4.54 -21.57
N GLU A 191 12.58 4.41 -21.39
CA GLU A 191 11.60 4.94 -22.33
C GLU A 191 11.79 6.45 -22.47
N LYS A 192 11.90 6.93 -23.71
CA LYS A 192 11.91 8.36 -23.98
C LYS A 192 10.49 8.88 -23.84
N PRO A 193 10.24 9.95 -23.06
CA PRO A 193 8.96 10.64 -23.09
C PRO A 193 8.67 11.09 -24.52
N GLU A 194 7.48 10.79 -25.01
CA GLU A 194 6.99 11.33 -26.28
C GLU A 194 6.80 12.84 -26.24
#